data_32302d0c54901d02737afddaafa7e99c
#
_entry.id   32302d0c54901d02737afddaafa7e99c
#
_cell.length_a   1.000
_cell.length_b   1.000
_cell.length_c   1.000
_cell.angle_alpha   90.00
_cell.angle_beta   90.00
_cell.angle_gamma   90.00
#
_symmetry.space_group_name_H-M   'P 1'
#
loop_
_entity.id
_entity.type
_entity.pdbx_description
1 polymer ?
#
loop_
_entity_poly.entity_id
_entity_poly.type
_entity_poly.pdbx_seq_one_letter_code
_entity_poly.pdbx_strand_id
1 'polypeptide(L)'
;MKLKNKLAVVTGVSKGIGLATVKALLEKGVIVAGWGRTEPEIENPNFHFFQVDVGNFEQVNAAWKATSSKLDMPCHILVNNAGLGYESTFEEMEIGLWEEMFRTNVHGLFYCSKVIIPQMKVMEAGHIVNIASIAGTTGIEGMAGYCGTKFAVRGISQSMFKELRKSGIKVTTINPGSVNTNFFDPIESVNANENMMRAEDVAESIIYVLQTSENYHPVELEVRPLRPKGK
;
A
#
# COMPACT_ATOMS: atom_id res chain seq x y z
N MET A 1 9.88 -5.12 -14.20
CA MET A 1 9.04 -5.27 -15.44
C MET A 1 9.02 -3.97 -16.24
N LYS A 2 8.62 -4.00 -17.54
CA LYS A 2 8.28 -2.78 -18.30
C LYS A 2 6.88 -2.32 -17.84
N LEU A 3 6.76 -1.06 -17.37
CA LEU A 3 5.54 -0.55 -16.73
C LEU A 3 4.49 -0.06 -17.72
N LYS A 4 4.90 0.52 -18.85
CA LYS A 4 3.99 1.11 -19.86
C LYS A 4 2.90 0.12 -20.30
N ASN A 5 1.66 0.59 -20.33
CA ASN A 5 0.46 -0.18 -20.69
C ASN A 5 0.17 -1.39 -19.77
N LYS A 6 0.65 -1.37 -18.51
CA LYS A 6 0.28 -2.33 -17.47
C LYS A 6 -0.85 -1.76 -16.62
N LEU A 7 -1.73 -2.61 -16.11
CA LEU A 7 -2.74 -2.23 -15.13
C LEU A 7 -2.17 -2.37 -13.72
N ALA A 8 -2.33 -1.32 -12.93
CA ALA A 8 -2.08 -1.31 -11.50
C ALA A 8 -3.37 -1.02 -10.72
N VAL A 9 -3.61 -1.77 -9.66
CA VAL A 9 -4.56 -1.40 -8.60
C VAL A 9 -3.76 -0.79 -7.45
N VAL A 10 -4.13 0.41 -7.03
CA VAL A 10 -3.52 1.11 -5.89
C VAL A 10 -4.61 1.44 -4.88
N THR A 11 -4.42 1.05 -3.61
CA THR A 11 -5.38 1.35 -2.55
C THR A 11 -4.97 2.57 -1.73
N GLY A 12 -5.94 3.35 -1.22
CA GLY A 12 -5.69 4.54 -0.41
C GLY A 12 -5.11 5.71 -1.22
N VAL A 13 -5.70 6.03 -2.36
CA VAL A 13 -5.17 6.95 -3.38
C VAL A 13 -5.46 8.43 -3.13
N SER A 14 -6.27 8.78 -2.12
CA SER A 14 -6.75 10.15 -1.92
C SER A 14 -5.67 11.15 -1.50
N LYS A 15 -4.62 10.70 -0.83
CA LYS A 15 -3.54 11.53 -0.29
C LYS A 15 -2.26 10.73 0.00
N GLY A 16 -1.19 11.42 0.38
CA GLY A 16 0.05 10.83 0.87
C GLY A 16 0.72 9.88 -0.13
N ILE A 17 1.29 8.79 0.38
CA ILE A 17 2.06 7.81 -0.42
C ILE A 17 1.23 7.23 -1.57
N GLY A 18 -0.06 6.94 -1.35
CA GLY A 18 -0.94 6.38 -2.38
C GLY A 18 -1.13 7.32 -3.56
N LEU A 19 -1.40 8.61 -3.28
CA LEU A 19 -1.53 9.64 -4.32
C LEU A 19 -0.22 9.84 -5.09
N ALA A 20 0.92 9.94 -4.38
CA ALA A 20 2.23 10.06 -5.01
C ALA A 20 2.57 8.83 -5.88
N THR A 21 2.23 7.62 -5.41
CA THR A 21 2.39 6.38 -6.18
C THR A 21 1.57 6.38 -7.45
N VAL A 22 0.30 6.82 -7.39
CA VAL A 22 -0.56 6.94 -8.59
C VAL A 22 0.09 7.87 -9.60
N LYS A 23 0.51 9.07 -9.19
CA LYS A 23 1.16 10.05 -10.08
C LYS A 23 2.42 9.46 -10.73
N ALA A 24 3.31 8.84 -9.93
CA ALA A 24 4.53 8.22 -10.45
C ALA A 24 4.26 7.06 -11.42
N LEU A 25 3.22 6.26 -11.20
CA LEU A 25 2.82 5.19 -12.11
C LEU A 25 2.26 5.74 -13.44
N LEU A 26 1.43 6.79 -13.37
CA LEU A 26 0.88 7.45 -14.56
C LEU A 26 1.98 8.05 -15.44
N GLU A 27 3.01 8.68 -14.85
CA GLU A 27 4.19 9.18 -15.57
C GLU A 27 4.96 8.07 -16.31
N LYS A 28 4.89 6.83 -15.82
CA LYS A 28 5.48 5.64 -16.49
C LYS A 28 4.54 5.01 -17.52
N GLY A 29 3.38 5.62 -17.79
CA GLY A 29 2.39 5.13 -18.76
C GLY A 29 1.62 3.89 -18.26
N VAL A 30 1.50 3.73 -16.95
CA VAL A 30 0.67 2.69 -16.32
C VAL A 30 -0.79 3.13 -16.34
N ILE A 31 -1.71 2.22 -16.55
CA ILE A 31 -3.15 2.43 -16.34
C ILE A 31 -3.43 2.12 -14.87
N VAL A 32 -4.00 3.07 -14.15
CA VAL A 32 -4.17 2.96 -12.70
C VAL A 32 -5.64 2.90 -12.32
N ALA A 33 -6.06 1.83 -11.69
CA ALA A 33 -7.31 1.73 -10.95
C ALA A 33 -7.05 2.16 -9.50
N GLY A 34 -7.48 3.36 -9.15
CA GLY A 34 -7.37 3.91 -7.80
C GLY A 34 -8.55 3.47 -6.93
N TRP A 35 -8.30 2.76 -5.85
CA TRP A 35 -9.30 2.31 -4.89
C TRP A 35 -9.21 3.12 -3.60
N GLY A 36 -10.30 3.74 -3.18
CA GLY A 36 -10.33 4.55 -1.97
C GLY A 36 -11.71 5.06 -1.61
N ARG A 37 -11.85 5.66 -0.44
CA ARG A 37 -13.12 6.23 0.05
C ARG A 37 -13.42 7.59 -0.59
N THR A 38 -12.38 8.32 -0.98
CA THR A 38 -12.46 9.67 -1.53
C THR A 38 -11.65 9.74 -2.82
N GLU A 39 -12.24 10.29 -3.88
CA GLU A 39 -11.59 10.49 -5.17
C GLU A 39 -10.53 11.58 -5.08
N PRO A 40 -9.32 11.36 -5.58
CA PRO A 40 -8.30 12.40 -5.69
C PRO A 40 -8.53 13.26 -6.93
N GLU A 41 -8.03 14.51 -6.88
CA GLU A 41 -8.01 15.39 -8.04
C GLU A 41 -6.87 15.00 -9.00
N ILE A 42 -7.17 14.10 -9.95
CA ILE A 42 -6.24 13.63 -10.97
C ILE A 42 -6.91 13.72 -12.35
N GLU A 43 -6.42 14.58 -13.21
CA GLU A 43 -6.82 14.70 -14.61
C GLU A 43 -5.83 13.91 -15.48
N ASN A 44 -6.08 12.62 -15.67
CA ASN A 44 -5.27 11.75 -16.54
C ASN A 44 -6.16 10.64 -17.12
N PRO A 45 -6.18 10.42 -18.44
CA PRO A 45 -7.04 9.42 -19.09
C PRO A 45 -6.72 7.98 -18.67
N ASN A 46 -5.53 7.72 -18.13
CA ASN A 46 -5.13 6.42 -17.63
C ASN A 46 -5.44 6.24 -16.13
N PHE A 47 -6.08 7.21 -15.48
CA PHE A 47 -6.52 7.09 -14.09
C PHE A 47 -8.03 6.79 -14.03
N HIS A 48 -8.40 5.76 -13.30
CA HIS A 48 -9.79 5.36 -13.09
C HIS A 48 -10.04 5.16 -11.60
N PHE A 49 -10.93 5.96 -11.02
CA PHE A 49 -11.28 5.84 -9.61
C PHE A 49 -12.44 4.88 -9.41
N PHE A 50 -12.36 4.11 -8.32
CA PHE A 50 -13.43 3.25 -7.81
C PHE A 50 -13.58 3.49 -6.30
N GLN A 51 -14.78 3.87 -5.88
CA GLN A 51 -15.04 4.10 -4.46
C GLN A 51 -15.11 2.77 -3.71
N VAL A 52 -14.21 2.58 -2.74
CA VAL A 52 -14.03 1.32 -2.00
C VAL A 52 -13.59 1.59 -0.59
N ASP A 53 -14.28 1.01 0.40
CA ASP A 53 -13.68 0.73 1.70
C ASP A 53 -13.00 -0.63 1.63
N VAL A 54 -11.67 -0.66 1.67
CA VAL A 54 -10.87 -1.90 1.59
C VAL A 54 -11.12 -2.83 2.78
N GLY A 55 -11.60 -2.31 3.90
CA GLY A 55 -12.01 -3.09 5.07
C GLY A 55 -13.34 -3.84 4.89
N ASN A 56 -14.01 -3.69 3.75
CA ASN A 56 -15.27 -4.37 3.42
C ASN A 56 -15.06 -5.28 2.20
N PHE A 57 -15.16 -6.60 2.42
CA PHE A 57 -14.89 -7.59 1.37
C PHE A 57 -15.85 -7.49 0.18
N GLU A 58 -17.13 -7.22 0.43
CA GLU A 58 -18.16 -7.11 -0.61
C GLU A 58 -17.85 -5.92 -1.54
N GLN A 59 -17.44 -4.78 -0.96
CA GLN A 59 -17.03 -3.61 -1.75
C GLN A 59 -15.76 -3.90 -2.55
N VAL A 60 -14.76 -4.55 -1.96
CA VAL A 60 -13.52 -4.95 -2.65
C VAL A 60 -13.82 -5.89 -3.83
N ASN A 61 -14.66 -6.89 -3.63
CA ASN A 61 -15.07 -7.82 -4.68
C ASN A 61 -15.85 -7.14 -5.80
N ALA A 62 -16.78 -6.23 -5.45
CA ALA A 62 -17.51 -5.43 -6.43
C ALA A 62 -16.59 -4.50 -7.22
N ALA A 63 -15.63 -3.83 -6.55
CA ALA A 63 -14.68 -2.96 -7.20
C ALA A 63 -13.74 -3.72 -8.13
N TRP A 64 -13.32 -4.94 -7.75
CA TRP A 64 -12.51 -5.78 -8.63
C TRP A 64 -13.28 -6.16 -9.91
N LYS A 65 -14.54 -6.56 -9.78
CA LYS A 65 -15.40 -6.86 -10.93
C LYS A 65 -15.59 -5.64 -11.83
N ALA A 66 -15.86 -4.47 -11.24
CA ALA A 66 -16.02 -3.22 -11.98
C ALA A 66 -14.72 -2.79 -12.68
N THR A 67 -13.56 -2.92 -12.00
CA THR A 67 -12.24 -2.65 -12.57
C THR A 67 -11.98 -3.54 -13.78
N SER A 68 -12.17 -4.86 -13.63
CA SER A 68 -11.93 -5.84 -14.70
C SER A 68 -12.87 -5.62 -15.88
N SER A 69 -14.14 -5.33 -15.63
CA SER A 69 -15.11 -5.07 -16.70
C SER A 69 -14.85 -3.75 -17.45
N LYS A 70 -14.47 -2.69 -16.71
CA LYS A 70 -14.24 -1.36 -17.31
C LYS A 70 -12.95 -1.29 -18.12
N LEU A 71 -11.88 -1.95 -17.65
CA LEU A 71 -10.56 -1.82 -18.23
C LEU A 71 -10.20 -2.97 -19.17
N ASP A 72 -10.90 -4.08 -19.10
CA ASP A 72 -10.74 -5.30 -19.94
C ASP A 72 -9.27 -5.70 -20.12
N MET A 73 -8.50 -5.67 -19.05
CA MET A 73 -7.08 -6.01 -19.06
C MET A 73 -6.63 -6.63 -17.74
N PRO A 74 -5.59 -7.47 -17.77
CA PRO A 74 -5.09 -8.14 -16.59
C PRO A 74 -4.35 -7.18 -15.64
N CYS A 75 -4.59 -7.35 -14.33
CA CYS A 75 -3.87 -6.61 -13.30
C CYS A 75 -2.47 -7.18 -13.08
N HIS A 76 -1.45 -6.38 -13.37
CA HIS A 76 -0.05 -6.74 -13.23
C HIS A 76 0.56 -6.26 -11.90
N ILE A 77 -0.01 -5.24 -11.30
CA ILE A 77 0.53 -4.56 -10.13
C ILE A 77 -0.59 -4.35 -9.12
N LEU A 78 -0.36 -4.77 -7.86
CA LEU A 78 -1.21 -4.41 -6.73
C LEU A 78 -0.36 -3.66 -5.70
N VAL A 79 -0.76 -2.44 -5.36
CA VAL A 79 -0.14 -1.69 -4.26
C VAL A 79 -1.14 -1.59 -3.11
N ASN A 80 -0.94 -2.40 -2.08
CA ASN A 80 -1.68 -2.34 -0.82
C ASN A 80 -1.08 -1.23 0.04
N ASN A 81 -1.59 -0.01 -0.15
CA ASN A 81 -1.14 1.18 0.55
C ASN A 81 -2.17 1.70 1.57
N ALA A 82 -3.46 1.43 1.39
CA ALA A 82 -4.48 1.88 2.33
C ALA A 82 -4.12 1.49 3.77
N GLY A 83 -4.15 2.47 4.66
CA GLY A 83 -3.82 2.27 6.06
C GLY A 83 -4.10 3.50 6.90
N LEU A 84 -4.30 3.29 8.18
CA LEU A 84 -4.50 4.32 9.20
C LEU A 84 -3.86 3.89 10.51
N GLY A 85 -3.67 4.84 11.42
CA GLY A 85 -3.12 4.61 12.75
C GLY A 85 -3.71 5.59 13.74
N TYR A 86 -3.85 5.13 14.97
CA TYR A 86 -4.29 5.93 16.11
C TYR A 86 -3.29 5.77 17.25
N GLU A 87 -3.09 6.85 18.00
CA GLU A 87 -2.24 6.91 19.19
C GLU A 87 -3.12 6.84 20.44
N SER A 88 -2.76 5.98 21.38
CA SER A 88 -3.36 5.89 22.71
C SER A 88 -2.49 4.98 23.59
N THR A 89 -2.56 5.15 24.93
CA THR A 89 -2.04 4.11 25.83
C THR A 89 -2.81 2.82 25.60
N PHE A 90 -2.21 1.68 25.98
CA PHE A 90 -2.79 0.38 25.64
C PHE A 90 -4.16 0.16 26.30
N GLU A 91 -4.31 0.58 27.57
CA GLU A 91 -5.53 0.43 28.33
C GLU A 91 -6.65 1.42 27.96
N GLU A 92 -6.29 2.58 27.36
CA GLU A 92 -7.25 3.61 26.96
C GLU A 92 -7.65 3.50 25.48
N MET A 93 -7.01 2.61 24.71
CA MET A 93 -7.33 2.44 23.30
C MET A 93 -8.79 2.01 23.11
N GLU A 94 -9.55 2.84 22.42
CA GLU A 94 -10.93 2.51 22.06
C GLU A 94 -11.01 1.27 21.18
N ILE A 95 -11.89 0.32 21.56
CA ILE A 95 -12.06 -0.96 20.84
C ILE A 95 -12.40 -0.70 19.37
N GLY A 96 -13.27 0.26 19.07
CA GLY A 96 -13.66 0.59 17.70
C GLY A 96 -12.47 1.08 16.83
N LEU A 97 -11.57 1.90 17.39
CA LEU A 97 -10.37 2.38 16.71
C LEU A 97 -9.35 1.26 16.49
N TRP A 98 -9.21 0.38 17.49
CA TRP A 98 -8.38 -0.83 17.37
C TRP A 98 -8.87 -1.71 16.21
N GLU A 99 -10.17 -2.03 16.18
CA GLU A 99 -10.79 -2.86 15.15
C GLU A 99 -10.69 -2.20 13.77
N GLU A 100 -10.85 -0.86 13.68
CA GLU A 100 -10.71 -0.13 12.41
C GLU A 100 -9.29 -0.24 11.86
N MET A 101 -8.26 -0.14 12.72
CA MET A 101 -6.87 -0.35 12.28
C MET A 101 -6.66 -1.74 11.68
N PHE A 102 -7.12 -2.80 12.34
CA PHE A 102 -6.98 -4.18 11.83
C PHE A 102 -7.82 -4.39 10.58
N ARG A 103 -9.05 -3.90 10.55
CA ARG A 103 -9.94 -4.00 9.41
C ARG A 103 -9.34 -3.34 8.16
N THR A 104 -8.76 -2.15 8.30
CA THR A 104 -8.20 -1.43 7.17
C THR A 104 -6.82 -1.97 6.78
N ASN A 105 -5.89 -2.06 7.75
CA ASN A 105 -4.48 -2.33 7.46
C ASN A 105 -4.20 -3.81 7.17
N VAL A 106 -4.97 -4.73 7.78
CA VAL A 106 -4.73 -6.18 7.70
C VAL A 106 -5.77 -6.86 6.82
N HIS A 107 -7.07 -6.71 7.16
CA HIS A 107 -8.12 -7.35 6.37
C HIS A 107 -8.20 -6.74 4.96
N GLY A 108 -8.03 -5.42 4.83
CA GLY A 108 -8.01 -4.75 3.54
C GLY A 108 -6.94 -5.29 2.60
N LEU A 109 -5.71 -5.45 3.10
CA LEU A 109 -4.63 -6.09 2.34
C LEU A 109 -5.01 -7.52 1.90
N PHE A 110 -5.55 -8.30 2.84
CA PHE A 110 -5.98 -9.68 2.54
C PHE A 110 -7.08 -9.71 1.48
N TYR A 111 -8.11 -8.88 1.61
CA TYR A 111 -9.25 -8.85 0.67
C TYR A 111 -8.82 -8.44 -0.73
N CYS A 112 -8.03 -7.36 -0.86
CA CYS A 112 -7.53 -6.91 -2.16
C CYS A 112 -6.63 -7.95 -2.82
N SER A 113 -5.73 -8.56 -2.05
CA SER A 113 -4.86 -9.63 -2.55
C SER A 113 -5.66 -10.87 -2.96
N LYS A 114 -6.66 -11.27 -2.15
CA LYS A 114 -7.50 -12.45 -2.41
C LYS A 114 -8.24 -12.39 -3.75
N VAL A 115 -8.73 -11.22 -4.14
CA VAL A 115 -9.50 -11.08 -5.41
C VAL A 115 -8.59 -10.94 -6.63
N ILE A 116 -7.35 -10.44 -6.48
CA ILE A 116 -6.45 -10.14 -7.60
C ILE A 116 -5.48 -11.30 -7.88
N ILE A 117 -4.96 -11.99 -6.86
CA ILE A 117 -3.98 -13.08 -7.00
C ILE A 117 -4.41 -14.17 -7.98
N PRO A 118 -5.68 -14.64 -8.01
CA PRO A 118 -6.07 -15.68 -8.96
C PRO A 118 -5.75 -15.33 -10.41
N GLN A 119 -5.99 -14.09 -10.84
CA GLN A 119 -5.67 -13.64 -12.19
C GLN A 119 -4.14 -13.57 -12.41
N MET A 120 -3.38 -13.07 -11.44
CA MET A 120 -1.91 -13.04 -11.53
C MET A 120 -1.33 -14.47 -11.66
N LYS A 121 -1.91 -15.46 -10.97
CA LYS A 121 -1.50 -16.87 -11.10
C LYS A 121 -1.76 -17.43 -12.51
N VAL A 122 -2.90 -17.08 -13.12
CA VAL A 122 -3.21 -17.50 -14.50
C VAL A 122 -2.21 -16.89 -15.49
N MET A 123 -1.76 -15.66 -15.24
CA MET A 123 -0.75 -15.01 -16.09
C MET A 123 0.69 -15.49 -15.82
N GLU A 124 0.92 -16.20 -14.72
CA GLU A 124 2.25 -16.50 -14.18
C GLU A 124 3.13 -15.24 -14.04
N ALA A 125 2.51 -14.10 -13.79
CA ALA A 125 3.17 -12.80 -13.70
C ALA A 125 2.39 -11.84 -12.79
N GLY A 126 3.10 -11.07 -11.97
CA GLY A 126 2.52 -10.03 -11.15
C GLY A 126 3.53 -9.45 -10.15
N HIS A 127 3.22 -8.29 -9.61
CA HIS A 127 3.97 -7.73 -8.51
C HIS A 127 3.03 -7.10 -7.47
N ILE A 128 3.06 -7.63 -6.26
CA ILE A 128 2.31 -7.10 -5.12
C ILE A 128 3.29 -6.31 -4.27
N VAL A 129 2.98 -5.05 -4.00
CA VAL A 129 3.73 -4.18 -3.10
C VAL A 129 2.87 -3.86 -1.89
N ASN A 130 3.33 -4.26 -0.71
CA ASN A 130 2.64 -4.02 0.55
C ASN A 130 3.35 -2.91 1.33
N ILE A 131 2.63 -1.85 1.68
CA ILE A 131 3.18 -0.75 2.46
C ILE A 131 3.00 -1.06 3.95
N ALA A 132 4.10 -1.51 4.56
CA ALA A 132 4.18 -1.72 6.00
C ALA A 132 4.64 -0.42 6.71
N SER A 133 5.63 -0.49 7.58
CA SER A 133 6.26 0.61 8.30
C SER A 133 7.46 0.09 9.08
N ILE A 134 8.37 0.96 9.51
CA ILE A 134 9.33 0.64 10.57
C ILE A 134 8.62 0.23 11.89
N ALA A 135 7.39 0.70 12.12
CA ALA A 135 6.53 0.24 13.21
C ALA A 135 6.14 -1.25 13.11
N GLY A 136 6.40 -1.89 11.97
CA GLY A 136 6.31 -3.36 11.78
C GLY A 136 7.60 -4.10 12.14
N THR A 137 8.66 -3.41 12.59
CA THR A 137 9.93 -4.01 13.03
C THR A 137 10.21 -3.76 14.50
N THR A 138 9.66 -2.69 15.06
CA THR A 138 9.89 -2.25 16.44
C THR A 138 8.61 -1.67 17.00
N GLY A 139 8.29 -1.97 18.27
CA GLY A 139 7.19 -1.34 18.98
C GLY A 139 7.46 0.14 19.25
N ILE A 140 6.41 0.94 19.22
CA ILE A 140 6.44 2.38 19.52
C ILE A 140 5.42 2.62 20.64
N GLU A 141 5.83 3.34 21.67
CA GLU A 141 4.97 3.74 22.77
C GLU A 141 3.74 4.49 22.23
N GLY A 142 2.56 4.20 22.79
CA GLY A 142 1.30 4.77 22.32
C GLY A 142 0.76 4.24 20.99
N MET A 143 1.50 3.36 20.28
CA MET A 143 1.14 2.90 18.95
C MET A 143 0.92 1.38 18.86
N ALA A 144 0.56 0.72 19.95
CA ALA A 144 0.48 -0.75 20.02
C ALA A 144 -0.41 -1.35 18.94
N GLY A 145 -1.60 -0.81 18.71
CA GLY A 145 -2.53 -1.27 17.68
C GLY A 145 -1.94 -1.12 16.27
N TYR A 146 -1.41 0.05 15.94
CA TYR A 146 -0.77 0.30 14.66
C TYR A 146 0.45 -0.61 14.45
N CYS A 147 1.36 -0.71 15.42
CA CYS A 147 2.50 -1.63 15.37
C CYS A 147 2.02 -3.06 15.10
N GLY A 148 1.02 -3.54 15.86
CA GLY A 148 0.46 -4.88 15.67
C GLY A 148 -0.01 -5.12 14.25
N THR A 149 -0.70 -4.15 13.63
CA THR A 149 -1.12 -4.27 12.22
C THR A 149 0.06 -4.31 11.26
N LYS A 150 1.11 -3.51 11.48
CA LYS A 150 2.28 -3.45 10.59
C LYS A 150 3.21 -4.65 10.73
N PHE A 151 3.32 -5.23 11.94
CA PHE A 151 3.94 -6.55 12.12
C PHE A 151 3.15 -7.64 11.38
N ALA A 152 1.82 -7.62 11.45
CA ALA A 152 0.97 -8.56 10.70
C ALA A 152 1.18 -8.43 9.20
N VAL A 153 1.19 -7.20 8.64
CA VAL A 153 1.46 -6.95 7.21
C VAL A 153 2.79 -7.55 6.78
N ARG A 154 3.87 -7.39 7.57
CA ARG A 154 5.18 -7.98 7.25
C ARG A 154 5.13 -9.50 7.26
N GLY A 155 4.57 -10.12 8.32
CA GLY A 155 4.46 -11.58 8.41
C GLY A 155 3.64 -12.18 7.26
N ILE A 156 2.49 -11.56 6.92
CA ILE A 156 1.66 -11.95 5.78
C ILE A 156 2.45 -11.85 4.48
N SER A 157 3.18 -10.74 4.26
CA SER A 157 3.96 -10.51 3.04
C SER A 157 5.06 -11.55 2.86
N GLN A 158 5.75 -11.93 3.94
CA GLN A 158 6.77 -12.98 3.92
C GLN A 158 6.19 -14.34 3.52
N SER A 159 5.02 -14.70 4.03
CA SER A 159 4.30 -15.92 3.62
C SER A 159 3.88 -15.86 2.16
N MET A 160 3.23 -14.76 1.75
CA MET A 160 2.81 -14.54 0.37
C MET A 160 3.98 -14.66 -0.62
N PHE A 161 5.14 -14.09 -0.30
CA PHE A 161 6.35 -14.24 -1.11
C PHE A 161 6.71 -15.71 -1.33
N LYS A 162 6.75 -16.50 -0.25
CA LYS A 162 7.11 -17.93 -0.34
C LYS A 162 6.10 -18.73 -1.16
N GLU A 163 4.81 -18.42 -1.04
CA GLU A 163 3.74 -19.09 -1.75
C GLU A 163 3.69 -18.74 -3.24
N LEU A 164 3.87 -17.45 -3.57
CA LEU A 164 3.57 -16.91 -4.90
C LEU A 164 4.76 -16.89 -5.86
N ARG A 165 5.99 -16.94 -5.34
CA ARG A 165 7.19 -16.87 -6.19
C ARG A 165 7.28 -17.97 -7.24
N LYS A 166 6.73 -19.16 -6.95
CA LYS A 166 6.69 -20.28 -7.91
C LYS A 166 5.70 -20.05 -9.06
N SER A 167 4.77 -19.12 -8.88
CA SER A 167 3.83 -18.68 -9.92
C SER A 167 4.28 -17.39 -10.61
N GLY A 168 5.59 -17.05 -10.56
CA GLY A 168 6.11 -15.85 -11.23
C GLY A 168 5.66 -14.51 -10.60
N ILE A 169 5.04 -14.54 -9.41
CA ILE A 169 4.51 -13.35 -8.74
C ILE A 169 5.50 -12.87 -7.68
N LYS A 170 5.91 -11.61 -7.79
CA LYS A 170 6.74 -10.93 -6.79
C LYS A 170 5.88 -10.35 -5.67
N VAL A 171 6.40 -10.40 -4.44
CA VAL A 171 5.78 -9.73 -3.28
C VAL A 171 6.87 -8.94 -2.55
N THR A 172 6.77 -7.62 -2.60
CA THR A 172 7.70 -6.71 -1.94
C THR A 172 7.00 -6.00 -0.77
N THR A 173 7.67 -5.97 0.37
CA THR A 173 7.26 -5.15 1.51
C THR A 173 8.12 -3.89 1.55
N ILE A 174 7.50 -2.72 1.60
CA ILE A 174 8.20 -1.46 1.86
C ILE A 174 7.89 -1.02 3.28
N ASN A 175 8.94 -0.74 4.05
CA ASN A 175 8.88 -0.29 5.43
C ASN A 175 9.35 1.17 5.52
N PRO A 176 8.47 2.16 5.30
CA PRO A 176 8.83 3.55 5.46
C PRO A 176 9.04 3.91 6.94
N GLY A 177 10.02 4.76 7.20
CA GLY A 177 10.09 5.57 8.42
C GLY A 177 9.09 6.73 8.36
N SER A 178 9.43 7.84 9.05
CA SER A 178 8.54 9.00 9.07
C SER A 178 8.45 9.67 7.70
N VAL A 179 7.23 9.81 7.19
CA VAL A 179 6.90 10.44 5.91
C VAL A 179 5.96 11.61 6.18
N ASN A 180 6.30 12.79 5.67
CA ASN A 180 5.46 13.98 5.79
C ASN A 180 4.18 13.81 4.98
N THR A 181 3.13 13.38 5.64
CA THR A 181 1.79 13.15 5.06
C THR A 181 0.73 13.41 6.14
N ASN A 182 -0.51 13.53 5.71
CA ASN A 182 -1.68 13.61 6.62
C ASN A 182 -1.93 12.35 7.46
N PHE A 183 -1.06 11.35 7.40
CA PHE A 183 -1.16 10.16 8.25
C PHE A 183 -1.06 10.52 9.74
N PHE A 184 -0.27 11.56 10.06
CA PHE A 184 -0.05 12.00 11.44
C PHE A 184 -1.13 12.95 11.96
N ASP A 185 -2.11 13.38 11.15
CA ASP A 185 -3.16 14.30 11.60
C ASP A 185 -3.88 13.84 12.90
N PRO A 186 -4.17 12.53 13.12
CA PRO A 186 -4.76 12.02 14.35
C PRO A 186 -3.73 11.62 15.41
N ILE A 187 -2.44 11.89 15.23
CA ILE A 187 -1.34 11.46 16.11
C ILE A 187 -0.69 12.70 16.73
N GLU A 188 -1.01 12.97 18.00
CA GLU A 188 -0.59 14.22 18.68
C GLU A 188 0.92 14.27 18.95
N SER A 189 1.56 13.12 19.17
CA SER A 189 3.00 13.04 19.49
C SER A 189 3.92 13.33 18.30
N VAL A 190 3.40 13.38 17.07
CA VAL A 190 4.20 13.54 15.85
C VAL A 190 3.72 14.70 15.01
N ASN A 191 4.54 15.74 14.92
CA ASN A 191 4.32 16.83 13.97
C ASN A 191 5.07 16.56 12.65
N ALA A 192 4.35 16.66 11.54
CA ALA A 192 4.97 16.60 10.20
C ALA A 192 5.96 17.77 10.03
N ASN A 193 7.16 17.47 9.54
CA ASN A 193 8.24 18.45 9.39
C ASN A 193 9.11 18.16 8.17
N GLU A 194 9.96 19.12 7.83
CA GLU A 194 10.85 19.07 6.64
C GLU A 194 11.93 17.97 6.68
N ASN A 195 12.24 17.44 7.88
CA ASN A 195 13.23 16.37 8.03
C ASN A 195 12.63 14.97 7.78
N MET A 196 11.32 14.85 7.59
CA MET A 196 10.68 13.61 7.17
C MET A 196 10.86 13.39 5.67
N MET A 197 10.78 12.14 5.24
CA MET A 197 10.70 11.81 3.81
C MET A 197 9.42 12.41 3.22
N ARG A 198 9.43 12.70 1.94
CA ARG A 198 8.24 13.06 1.17
C ARG A 198 7.51 11.78 0.72
N ALA A 199 6.23 11.91 0.41
CA ALA A 199 5.47 10.80 -0.16
C ALA A 199 6.05 10.32 -1.50
N GLU A 200 6.61 11.24 -2.29
CA GLU A 200 7.28 10.98 -3.56
C GLU A 200 8.51 10.10 -3.41
N ASP A 201 9.29 10.25 -2.33
CA ASP A 201 10.51 9.44 -2.08
C ASP A 201 10.12 7.95 -1.88
N VAL A 202 8.97 7.69 -1.24
CA VAL A 202 8.43 6.33 -1.11
C VAL A 202 7.86 5.83 -2.44
N ALA A 203 7.18 6.69 -3.21
CA ALA A 203 6.68 6.34 -4.53
C ALA A 203 7.83 5.98 -5.49
N GLU A 204 8.95 6.69 -5.46
CA GLU A 204 10.16 6.33 -6.23
C GLU A 204 10.68 4.93 -5.84
N SER A 205 10.68 4.62 -4.55
CA SER A 205 11.05 3.28 -4.06
C SER A 205 10.10 2.20 -4.61
N ILE A 206 8.80 2.47 -4.70
CA ILE A 206 7.82 1.59 -5.32
C ILE A 206 8.13 1.40 -6.81
N ILE A 207 8.37 2.49 -7.55
CA ILE A 207 8.74 2.41 -8.97
C ILE A 207 10.02 1.59 -9.15
N TYR A 208 11.05 1.82 -8.32
CA TYR A 208 12.29 1.05 -8.37
C TYR A 208 12.06 -0.46 -8.26
N VAL A 209 11.33 -0.93 -7.24
CA VAL A 209 11.10 -2.37 -7.08
C VAL A 209 10.27 -2.97 -8.21
N LEU A 210 9.32 -2.22 -8.77
CA LEU A 210 8.51 -2.65 -9.90
C LEU A 210 9.33 -2.81 -11.19
N GLN A 211 10.38 -2.02 -11.40
CA GLN A 211 11.20 -2.03 -12.61
C GLN A 211 12.35 -3.03 -12.58
N THR A 212 12.56 -3.73 -11.47
CA THR A 212 13.62 -4.75 -11.36
C THR A 212 13.47 -5.86 -12.42
N SER A 213 14.61 -6.47 -12.81
CA SER A 213 14.63 -7.59 -13.73
C SER A 213 13.88 -8.81 -13.16
N GLU A 214 13.56 -9.77 -14.00
CA GLU A 214 12.69 -10.91 -13.64
C GLU A 214 13.21 -11.68 -12.41
N ASN A 215 14.48 -12.06 -12.40
CA ASN A 215 15.11 -12.83 -11.33
C ASN A 215 15.69 -11.97 -10.19
N TYR A 216 15.56 -10.63 -10.27
CA TYR A 216 15.97 -9.75 -9.18
C TYR A 216 14.75 -9.25 -8.43
N HIS A 217 14.64 -9.65 -7.16
CA HIS A 217 13.47 -9.37 -6.35
C HIS A 217 13.87 -8.81 -4.97
N PRO A 218 13.77 -7.49 -4.75
CA PRO A 218 13.80 -6.92 -3.41
C PRO A 218 12.55 -7.37 -2.63
N VAL A 219 12.71 -8.30 -1.69
CA VAL A 219 11.60 -8.86 -0.92
C VAL A 219 11.13 -7.89 0.15
N GLU A 220 12.08 -7.19 0.77
CA GLU A 220 11.82 -6.20 1.80
C GLU A 220 12.76 -5.00 1.62
N LEU A 221 12.20 -3.80 1.72
CA LEU A 221 12.94 -2.54 1.59
C LEU A 221 12.54 -1.61 2.73
N GLU A 222 13.51 -1.26 3.57
CA GLU A 222 13.36 -0.24 4.60
C GLU A 222 13.94 1.09 4.09
N VAL A 223 13.15 2.15 4.20
CA VAL A 223 13.55 3.51 3.82
C VAL A 223 13.30 4.47 4.99
N ARG A 224 14.31 5.28 5.30
CA ARG A 224 14.27 6.20 6.45
C ARG A 224 14.76 7.58 6.06
N PRO A 225 14.26 8.64 6.72
CA PRO A 225 14.86 9.95 6.58
C PRO A 225 16.32 9.91 7.12
N LEU A 226 17.21 10.59 6.43
CA LEU A 226 18.61 10.67 6.86
C LEU A 226 18.73 11.41 8.21
N ARG A 227 17.89 12.41 8.44
CA ARG A 227 17.86 13.24 9.65
C ARG A 227 16.46 13.27 10.25
N PRO A 228 16.09 12.27 11.07
CA PRO A 228 14.69 12.11 11.54
C PRO A 228 14.25 13.17 12.57
N LYS A 229 15.19 13.84 13.24
CA LYS A 229 14.91 14.96 14.17
C LYS A 229 15.82 16.11 13.79
N GLY A 230 15.24 17.30 13.58
CA GLY A 230 16.00 18.53 13.53
C GLY A 230 16.73 18.71 14.87
N LYS A 231 17.97 19.17 14.81
CA LYS A 231 18.65 19.71 15.98
C LYS A 231 18.09 21.08 16.31
#